data_73fddeb3c968922bd54d87d8b75eb77c
#
_entry.id   73fddeb3c968922bd54d87d8b75eb77c
#
_cell.length_a   1.000
_cell.length_b   1.000
_cell.length_c   1.000
_cell.angle_alpha   90.00
_cell.angle_beta   90.00
_cell.angle_gamma   90.00
#
_symmetry.space_group_name_H-M   'P 1'
#
loop_
_entity.id
_entity.type
_entity.pdbx_description
1 polymer ?
#
loop_
_entity_poly.entity_id
_entity_poly.type
_entity_poly.pdbx_seq_one_letter_code
_entity_poly.pdbx_strand_id
1 'polypeptide(L)'
;MRIENKEGPKARGLSQEPFDTGRHLIYTVIVGDYDRLKRPLWSPRNVDYVAFTSDYRSSHFRGWRIIPLPNKVSHPTEVNRKMKILGIDFAKSYRSAVYVDGSIQIVGSLREDISLFLNSGCALGVFRHRDRNTPWEELIACQQFGHFSEEQFQFEENRLRPFQEKGIQLALFDAGALMKNPLHESLELVTSRWFSLFSQNPVRDQLSLPIVVWENQAMVHEFGHWADRLSPTLLRHPHRSSGLLIKATFSFGSLCPPLFQLLLKLKRQVLYLKSGWGMNYVCKKCSTLIKS
;
A
#
# COMPACT_ATOMS: atom_id res chain seq x y z
N MET A 1 -46.45 -21.71 -14.48
CA MET A 1 -45.18 -21.20 -14.97
C MET A 1 -44.18 -21.24 -13.85
N ARG A 2 -43.34 -22.30 -13.76
CA ARG A 2 -42.35 -22.49 -12.69
C ARG A 2 -41.07 -21.78 -13.13
N ILE A 3 -40.63 -20.85 -12.33
CA ILE A 3 -39.33 -20.15 -12.51
C ILE A 3 -38.27 -21.07 -11.89
N GLU A 4 -37.48 -21.75 -12.73
CA GLU A 4 -36.30 -22.47 -12.28
C GLU A 4 -35.23 -21.48 -11.86
N ASN A 5 -34.91 -21.46 -10.57
CA ASN A 5 -33.75 -20.78 -10.02
C ASN A 5 -32.49 -21.52 -10.54
N LYS A 6 -31.81 -20.96 -11.51
CA LYS A 6 -30.45 -21.38 -11.88
C LYS A 6 -29.49 -20.91 -10.76
N GLU A 7 -29.11 -21.84 -9.92
CA GLU A 7 -28.00 -21.65 -8.99
C GLU A 7 -26.75 -21.26 -9.80
N GLY A 8 -26.19 -20.11 -9.51
CA GLY A 8 -24.89 -19.68 -10.04
C GLY A 8 -23.78 -20.67 -9.60
N PRO A 9 -22.63 -20.66 -10.31
CA PRO A 9 -21.57 -21.62 -10.02
C PRO A 9 -21.13 -21.49 -8.55
N LYS A 10 -21.40 -22.54 -7.75
CA LYS A 10 -20.92 -22.69 -6.39
C LYS A 10 -19.39 -22.46 -6.42
N ALA A 11 -18.91 -21.47 -5.70
CA ALA A 11 -17.49 -21.30 -5.44
C ALA A 11 -16.99 -22.66 -4.92
N ARG A 12 -16.18 -23.36 -5.72
CA ARG A 12 -15.53 -24.60 -5.30
C ARG A 12 -14.74 -24.24 -4.07
N GLY A 13 -15.13 -24.83 -2.94
CA GLY A 13 -14.52 -24.61 -1.64
C GLY A 13 -13.00 -24.71 -1.78
N LEU A 14 -12.32 -23.66 -1.37
CA LEU A 14 -10.91 -23.73 -1.07
C LEU A 14 -10.78 -24.85 -0.05
N SER A 15 -10.14 -25.97 -0.45
CA SER A 15 -9.84 -27.07 0.45
C SER A 15 -9.24 -26.48 1.72
N GLN A 16 -9.89 -26.71 2.85
CA GLN A 16 -9.37 -26.37 4.17
C GLN A 16 -8.17 -27.31 4.42
N GLU A 17 -6.99 -26.90 3.92
CA GLU A 17 -5.76 -27.54 4.35
C GLU A 17 -5.44 -27.12 5.79
N PRO A 18 -4.83 -28.00 6.57
CA PRO A 18 -4.59 -27.74 7.98
C PRO A 18 -3.72 -26.49 8.20
N PHE A 19 -3.94 -25.83 9.32
CA PHE A 19 -3.50 -24.50 9.76
C PHE A 19 -1.98 -24.21 9.69
N ASP A 20 -1.13 -25.14 9.36
CA ASP A 20 0.33 -24.95 9.29
C ASP A 20 0.89 -25.39 7.93
N THR A 21 0.56 -24.67 6.89
CA THR A 21 1.12 -24.96 5.56
C THR A 21 2.52 -24.38 5.37
N GLY A 22 3.03 -23.57 6.30
CA GLY A 22 4.27 -22.82 6.10
C GLY A 22 4.22 -21.86 4.90
N ARG A 23 3.02 -21.59 4.35
CA ARG A 23 2.79 -20.78 3.15
C ARG A 23 2.55 -19.32 3.50
N HIS A 24 2.90 -18.46 2.55
CA HIS A 24 2.72 -17.02 2.64
C HIS A 24 1.79 -16.57 1.51
N LEU A 25 0.95 -15.59 1.78
CA LEU A 25 0.07 -14.98 0.80
C LEU A 25 0.61 -13.62 0.40
N ILE A 26 0.68 -13.36 -0.89
CA ILE A 26 0.84 -12.00 -1.41
C ILE A 26 -0.42 -11.67 -2.22
N TYR A 27 -1.08 -10.57 -1.87
CA TYR A 27 -2.31 -10.21 -2.56
C TYR A 27 -2.36 -8.74 -2.95
N THR A 28 -3.11 -8.47 -4.00
CA THR A 28 -3.43 -7.13 -4.48
C THR A 28 -4.91 -7.00 -4.79
N VAL A 29 -5.42 -5.77 -4.76
CA VAL A 29 -6.82 -5.46 -5.07
C VAL A 29 -6.83 -4.34 -6.12
N ILE A 30 -7.35 -4.63 -7.30
CA ILE A 30 -7.46 -3.67 -8.41
C ILE A 30 -8.93 -3.59 -8.82
N VAL A 31 -9.58 -2.50 -8.48
CA VAL A 31 -10.99 -2.26 -8.79
C VAL A 31 -11.09 -1.25 -9.92
N GLY A 32 -11.77 -1.63 -11.00
CA GLY A 32 -11.87 -0.82 -12.21
C GLY A 32 -10.53 -0.72 -12.95
N ASP A 33 -10.43 0.26 -13.84
CA ASP A 33 -9.31 0.41 -14.79
C ASP A 33 -8.13 1.26 -14.25
N TYR A 34 -7.99 1.33 -12.92
CA TYR A 34 -7.04 2.21 -12.26
C TYR A 34 -5.58 1.77 -12.45
N ASP A 35 -5.32 0.46 -12.34
CA ASP A 35 -3.99 -0.14 -12.48
C ASP A 35 -4.00 -1.38 -13.37
N ARG A 36 -2.81 -1.78 -13.85
CA ARG A 36 -2.60 -3.05 -14.55
C ARG A 36 -1.81 -4.00 -13.68
N LEU A 37 -2.30 -5.22 -13.53
CA LEU A 37 -1.63 -6.28 -12.80
C LEU A 37 -0.22 -6.53 -13.37
N LYS A 38 0.80 -6.48 -12.49
CA LYS A 38 2.20 -6.68 -12.84
C LYS A 38 2.60 -8.13 -12.54
N ARG A 39 3.40 -8.74 -13.43
CA ARG A 39 3.95 -10.07 -13.19
C ARG A 39 4.96 -10.02 -12.03
N PRO A 40 4.82 -10.84 -10.96
CA PRO A 40 5.88 -10.99 -9.98
C PRO A 40 7.09 -11.68 -10.63
N LEU A 41 8.29 -11.18 -10.34
CA LEU A 41 9.55 -11.76 -10.81
C LEU A 41 10.16 -12.70 -9.77
N TRP A 42 9.73 -12.61 -8.51
CA TRP A 42 10.05 -13.54 -7.44
C TRP A 42 8.83 -14.42 -7.16
N SER A 43 8.97 -15.74 -7.27
CA SER A 43 7.85 -16.68 -7.15
C SER A 43 8.31 -18.02 -6.53
N PRO A 44 8.64 -18.04 -5.22
CA PRO A 44 9.01 -19.27 -4.54
C PRO A 44 7.79 -20.19 -4.32
N ARG A 45 8.04 -21.50 -4.13
CA ARG A 45 6.98 -22.51 -4.02
C ARG A 45 6.04 -22.33 -2.83
N ASN A 46 6.49 -21.68 -1.76
CA ASN A 46 5.72 -21.44 -0.54
C ASN A 46 5.00 -20.09 -0.51
N VAL A 47 4.86 -19.40 -1.64
CA VAL A 47 4.15 -18.14 -1.76
C VAL A 47 3.03 -18.25 -2.79
N ASP A 48 1.82 -17.91 -2.40
CA ASP A 48 0.67 -17.79 -3.27
C ASP A 48 0.43 -16.33 -3.63
N TYR A 49 0.19 -16.08 -4.91
CA TYR A 49 -0.13 -14.77 -5.45
C TYR A 49 -1.61 -14.71 -5.81
N VAL A 50 -2.36 -13.79 -5.18
CA VAL A 50 -3.80 -13.63 -5.41
C VAL A 50 -4.12 -12.19 -5.79
N ALA A 51 -4.80 -11.99 -6.91
CA ALA A 51 -5.28 -10.68 -7.32
C ALA A 51 -6.81 -10.65 -7.35
N PHE A 52 -7.38 -9.72 -6.61
CA PHE A 52 -8.80 -9.39 -6.65
C PHE A 52 -9.02 -8.29 -7.68
N THR A 53 -9.77 -8.58 -8.74
CA THR A 53 -9.95 -7.59 -9.82
C THR A 53 -11.21 -7.87 -10.63
N SER A 54 -11.77 -6.82 -11.20
CA SER A 54 -12.89 -6.89 -12.15
C SER A 54 -12.44 -7.03 -13.61
N ASP A 55 -11.14 -6.83 -13.93
CA ASP A 55 -10.67 -6.63 -15.31
C ASP A 55 -10.28 -7.92 -16.03
N TYR A 56 -10.15 -9.06 -15.33
CA TYR A 56 -9.63 -10.29 -15.92
C TYR A 56 -10.67 -11.41 -15.90
N ARG A 57 -10.86 -12.06 -17.07
CA ARG A 57 -11.79 -13.19 -17.23
C ARG A 57 -11.14 -14.55 -16.96
N SER A 58 -9.82 -14.63 -17.00
CA SER A 58 -9.07 -15.86 -16.74
C SER A 58 -8.85 -16.06 -15.25
N SER A 59 -8.92 -17.31 -14.77
CA SER A 59 -8.62 -17.67 -13.38
C SER A 59 -7.16 -17.46 -12.99
N HIS A 60 -6.25 -17.34 -13.97
CA HIS A 60 -4.83 -17.09 -13.77
C HIS A 60 -4.31 -16.08 -14.79
N PHE A 61 -3.52 -15.13 -14.34
CA PHE A 61 -2.90 -14.14 -15.20
C PHE A 61 -1.54 -13.69 -14.65
N ARG A 62 -0.51 -13.82 -15.46
CA ARG A 62 0.86 -13.36 -15.13
C ARG A 62 1.38 -13.86 -13.79
N GLY A 63 1.09 -15.09 -13.40
CA GLY A 63 1.54 -15.65 -12.12
C GLY A 63 0.64 -15.37 -10.92
N TRP A 64 -0.47 -14.66 -11.12
CA TRP A 64 -1.50 -14.43 -10.12
C TRP A 64 -2.69 -15.35 -10.32
N ARG A 65 -3.22 -15.91 -9.25
CA ARG A 65 -4.57 -16.46 -9.22
C ARG A 65 -5.55 -15.28 -9.15
N ILE A 66 -6.51 -15.25 -10.07
CA ILE A 66 -7.48 -14.17 -10.15
C ILE A 66 -8.74 -14.58 -9.38
N ILE A 67 -9.16 -13.72 -8.47
CA ILE A 67 -10.48 -13.78 -7.83
C ILE A 67 -11.29 -12.60 -8.38
N PRO A 68 -12.38 -12.89 -9.12
CA PRO A 68 -13.14 -11.83 -9.75
C PRO A 68 -13.91 -10.99 -8.73
N LEU A 69 -13.84 -9.68 -8.90
CA LEU A 69 -14.73 -8.73 -8.25
C LEU A 69 -15.89 -8.38 -9.17
N PRO A 70 -17.02 -7.89 -8.65
CA PRO A 70 -18.12 -7.41 -9.48
C PRO A 70 -17.65 -6.33 -10.47
N ASN A 71 -18.12 -6.41 -11.73
CA ASN A 71 -17.74 -5.47 -12.80
C ASN A 71 -18.17 -4.01 -12.51
N LYS A 72 -19.24 -3.83 -11.75
CA LYS A 72 -19.74 -2.51 -11.32
C LYS A 72 -19.72 -2.46 -9.81
N VAL A 73 -18.81 -1.68 -9.29
CA VAL A 73 -18.71 -1.37 -7.87
C VAL A 73 -19.02 0.12 -7.72
N SER A 74 -20.00 0.47 -6.89
CA SER A 74 -20.41 1.85 -6.67
C SER A 74 -19.28 2.72 -6.11
N HIS A 75 -18.43 2.13 -5.24
CA HIS A 75 -17.33 2.81 -4.57
C HIS A 75 -16.01 2.02 -4.69
N PRO A 76 -15.31 2.08 -5.85
CA PRO A 76 -14.10 1.29 -6.08
C PRO A 76 -13.00 1.51 -5.04
N THR A 77 -12.81 2.75 -4.62
CA THR A 77 -11.81 3.12 -3.59
C THR A 77 -12.14 2.47 -2.25
N GLU A 78 -13.38 2.49 -1.83
CA GLU A 78 -13.82 1.90 -0.55
C GLU A 78 -13.61 0.38 -0.55
N VAL A 79 -14.01 -0.31 -1.62
CA VAL A 79 -13.80 -1.77 -1.75
C VAL A 79 -12.32 -2.11 -1.70
N ASN A 80 -11.49 -1.38 -2.43
CA ASN A 80 -10.04 -1.55 -2.38
C ASN A 80 -9.52 -1.36 -0.95
N ARG A 81 -9.87 -0.26 -0.27
CA ARG A 81 -9.40 0.05 1.08
C ARG A 81 -9.93 -0.92 2.13
N LYS A 82 -11.17 -1.37 2.01
CA LYS A 82 -11.73 -2.39 2.89
C LYS A 82 -10.89 -3.68 2.84
N MET A 83 -10.64 -4.22 1.66
CA MET A 83 -9.83 -5.44 1.50
C MET A 83 -8.36 -5.22 1.85
N LYS A 84 -7.81 -4.04 1.56
CA LYS A 84 -6.46 -3.66 1.94
C LYS A 84 -6.30 -3.59 3.45
N ILE A 85 -7.19 -2.90 4.15
CA ILE A 85 -7.10 -2.62 5.59
C ILE A 85 -7.53 -3.84 6.40
N LEU A 86 -8.77 -4.31 6.23
CA LEU A 86 -9.28 -5.44 7.01
C LEU A 86 -8.65 -6.78 6.60
N GLY A 87 -8.18 -6.90 5.35
CA GLY A 87 -7.67 -8.16 4.82
C GLY A 87 -8.77 -8.95 4.13
N ILE A 88 -8.52 -10.24 4.01
CA ILE A 88 -9.35 -11.21 3.30
C ILE A 88 -9.51 -12.48 4.14
N ASP A 89 -10.68 -13.06 4.16
CA ASP A 89 -11.01 -14.15 5.09
C ASP A 89 -10.10 -15.37 4.97
N PHE A 90 -9.79 -15.80 3.75
CA PHE A 90 -8.93 -16.97 3.57
C PHE A 90 -7.44 -16.73 3.90
N ALA A 91 -7.04 -15.49 4.21
CA ALA A 91 -5.68 -15.22 4.67
C ALA A 91 -5.35 -15.93 5.99
N LYS A 92 -6.36 -16.30 6.78
CA LYS A 92 -6.21 -17.08 8.03
C LYS A 92 -5.58 -18.46 7.84
N SER A 93 -5.55 -18.99 6.61
CA SER A 93 -4.84 -20.24 6.28
C SER A 93 -3.34 -20.06 5.94
N TYR A 94 -2.82 -18.85 6.06
CA TYR A 94 -1.42 -18.51 5.76
C TYR A 94 -0.68 -18.00 7.01
N ARG A 95 0.63 -18.23 7.06
CA ARG A 95 1.48 -17.71 8.14
C ARG A 95 1.64 -16.19 8.09
N SER A 96 1.62 -15.62 6.89
CA SER A 96 1.62 -14.18 6.69
C SER A 96 0.83 -13.82 5.44
N ALA A 97 0.28 -12.61 5.43
CA ALA A 97 -0.34 -12.02 4.25
C ALA A 97 0.32 -10.66 3.96
N VAL A 98 0.84 -10.50 2.76
CA VAL A 98 1.45 -9.25 2.28
C VAL A 98 0.50 -8.62 1.27
N TYR A 99 -0.01 -7.44 1.58
CA TYR A 99 -0.73 -6.61 0.63
C TYR A 99 0.27 -5.77 -0.16
N VAL A 100 0.04 -5.64 -1.48
CA VAL A 100 0.74 -4.68 -2.33
C VAL A 100 -0.26 -3.95 -3.22
N ASP A 101 -0.10 -2.64 -3.41
CA ASP A 101 -0.92 -1.85 -4.33
C ASP A 101 -0.76 -2.36 -5.78
N GLY A 102 -1.80 -2.23 -6.61
CA GLY A 102 -1.79 -2.66 -8.02
C GLY A 102 -0.73 -1.98 -8.88
N SER A 103 -0.24 -0.80 -8.47
CA SER A 103 0.89 -0.11 -9.09
C SER A 103 2.26 -0.71 -8.74
N ILE A 104 2.34 -1.65 -7.81
CA ILE A 104 3.61 -2.22 -7.33
C ILE A 104 3.87 -3.56 -8.00
N GLN A 105 5.09 -3.74 -8.50
CA GLN A 105 5.61 -4.99 -9.02
C GLN A 105 6.61 -5.60 -8.03
N ILE A 106 6.47 -6.88 -7.74
CA ILE A 106 7.43 -7.63 -6.94
C ILE A 106 8.57 -8.05 -7.87
N VAL A 107 9.76 -7.52 -7.65
CA VAL A 107 10.95 -7.75 -8.48
C VAL A 107 12.04 -8.54 -7.77
N GLY A 108 11.98 -8.63 -6.45
CA GLY A 108 12.95 -9.34 -5.62
C GLY A 108 12.32 -10.14 -4.49
N SER A 109 13.15 -10.78 -3.67
CA SER A 109 12.74 -11.65 -2.57
C SER A 109 12.25 -10.85 -1.36
N LEU A 110 11.04 -11.13 -0.91
CA LEU A 110 10.47 -10.60 0.35
C LEU A 110 10.71 -11.55 1.55
N ARG A 111 11.49 -12.61 1.37
CA ARG A 111 11.69 -13.65 2.41
C ARG A 111 12.23 -13.06 3.70
N GLU A 112 13.23 -12.22 3.61
CA GLU A 112 13.87 -11.61 4.79
C GLU A 112 12.89 -10.72 5.54
N ASP A 113 12.17 -9.85 4.83
CA ASP A 113 11.19 -8.95 5.44
C ASP A 113 10.03 -9.72 6.08
N ILE A 114 9.52 -10.77 5.41
CA ILE A 114 8.49 -11.66 5.97
C ILE A 114 9.01 -12.36 7.23
N SER A 115 10.25 -12.85 7.23
CA SER A 115 10.84 -13.53 8.38
C SER A 115 11.04 -12.57 9.55
N LEU A 116 11.56 -11.38 9.31
CA LEU A 116 11.72 -10.34 10.34
C LEU A 116 10.36 -9.95 10.95
N PHE A 117 9.34 -9.77 10.10
CA PHE A 117 8.00 -9.48 10.56
C PHE A 117 7.42 -10.58 11.45
N LEU A 118 7.50 -11.84 11.03
CA LEU A 118 6.97 -12.96 11.82
C LEU A 118 7.73 -13.13 13.14
N ASN A 119 9.04 -12.92 13.14
CA ASN A 119 9.88 -12.99 14.33
C ASN A 119 9.62 -11.83 15.31
N SER A 120 9.08 -10.69 14.84
CA SER A 120 8.70 -9.59 15.73
C SER A 120 7.48 -9.92 16.61
N GLY A 121 6.71 -10.94 16.23
CA GLY A 121 5.48 -11.31 16.94
C GLY A 121 4.34 -10.28 16.78
N CYS A 122 4.46 -9.29 15.89
CA CYS A 122 3.47 -8.25 15.71
C CYS A 122 2.32 -8.66 14.79
N ALA A 123 1.18 -7.98 14.94
CA ALA A 123 -0.02 -8.20 14.13
C ALA A 123 0.08 -7.55 12.74
N LEU A 124 0.65 -6.34 12.68
CA LEU A 124 0.76 -5.50 11.48
C LEU A 124 2.20 -5.04 11.27
N GLY A 125 2.69 -5.12 10.04
CA GLY A 125 3.98 -4.58 9.62
C GLY A 125 3.78 -3.41 8.65
N VAL A 126 4.46 -2.29 8.91
CA VAL A 126 4.36 -1.04 8.16
C VAL A 126 5.74 -0.49 7.81
N PHE A 127 5.80 0.33 6.76
CA PHE A 127 7.02 0.97 6.28
C PHE A 127 6.89 2.48 6.37
N ARG A 128 7.96 3.16 6.81
CA ARG A 128 8.00 4.63 6.80
C ARG A 128 7.80 5.17 5.39
N HIS A 129 7.06 6.26 5.30
CA HIS A 129 6.82 6.90 4.00
C HIS A 129 8.13 7.39 3.38
N ARG A 130 8.24 7.23 2.05
CA ARG A 130 9.48 7.51 1.31
C ARG A 130 9.87 8.99 1.29
N ASP A 131 8.88 9.87 1.22
CA ASP A 131 9.06 11.28 0.86
C ASP A 131 8.66 12.27 1.95
N ARG A 132 7.84 11.85 2.91
CA ARG A 132 7.29 12.67 4.00
C ARG A 132 7.41 11.93 5.32
N ASN A 133 7.56 12.68 6.40
CA ASN A 133 7.82 12.12 7.73
C ASN A 133 6.57 12.10 8.61
N THR A 134 5.65 13.03 8.39
CA THR A 134 4.48 13.23 9.26
C THR A 134 3.17 13.19 8.46
N PRO A 135 2.04 12.79 9.09
CA PRO A 135 0.73 12.88 8.46
C PRO A 135 0.32 14.32 8.15
N TRP A 136 0.87 15.29 8.84
CA TRP A 136 0.65 16.71 8.56
C TRP A 136 1.26 17.12 7.20
N GLU A 137 2.49 16.71 6.94
CA GLU A 137 3.12 16.93 5.62
C GLU A 137 2.32 16.24 4.50
N GLU A 138 1.75 15.06 4.76
CA GLU A 138 0.89 14.36 3.81
C GLU A 138 -0.42 15.11 3.56
N LEU A 139 -1.06 15.61 4.63
CA LEU A 139 -2.30 16.38 4.54
C LEU A 139 -2.12 17.62 3.67
N ILE A 140 -1.09 18.41 3.94
CA ILE A 140 -0.76 19.62 3.15
C ILE A 140 -0.47 19.25 1.68
N ALA A 141 0.32 18.20 1.44
CA ALA A 141 0.61 17.76 0.08
C ALA A 141 -0.66 17.31 -0.68
N CYS A 142 -1.55 16.57 -0.02
CA CYS A 142 -2.81 16.14 -0.61
C CYS A 142 -3.72 17.32 -0.96
N GLN A 143 -3.78 18.35 -0.11
CA GLN A 143 -4.53 19.58 -0.39
C GLN A 143 -3.96 20.32 -1.61
N GLN A 144 -2.64 20.48 -1.67
CA GLN A 144 -1.95 21.13 -2.80
C GLN A 144 -2.17 20.39 -4.14
N PHE A 145 -2.33 19.06 -4.10
CA PHE A 145 -2.63 18.24 -5.29
C PHE A 145 -4.14 18.15 -5.60
N GLY A 146 -5.00 18.83 -4.85
CA GLY A 146 -6.44 18.84 -5.06
C GLY A 146 -7.13 17.51 -4.75
N HIS A 147 -6.57 16.73 -3.82
CA HIS A 147 -7.15 15.44 -3.41
C HIS A 147 -8.26 15.59 -2.38
N PHE A 148 -8.39 16.75 -1.72
CA PHE A 148 -9.39 17.03 -0.70
C PHE A 148 -10.28 18.19 -1.11
N SER A 149 -11.58 18.10 -0.77
CA SER A 149 -12.42 19.29 -0.60
C SER A 149 -11.97 20.05 0.66
N GLU A 150 -12.39 21.32 0.79
CA GLU A 150 -12.10 22.09 2.00
C GLU A 150 -12.64 21.42 3.26
N GLU A 151 -13.84 20.85 3.22
CA GLU A 151 -14.45 20.14 4.34
C GLU A 151 -13.65 18.89 4.74
N GLN A 152 -13.18 18.13 3.75
CA GLN A 152 -12.35 16.94 3.97
C GLN A 152 -11.00 17.32 4.57
N PHE A 153 -10.39 18.40 4.12
CA PHE A 153 -9.15 18.93 4.68
C PHE A 153 -9.33 19.35 6.13
N GLN A 154 -10.35 20.15 6.42
CA GLN A 154 -10.64 20.60 7.78
C GLN A 154 -10.94 19.44 8.74
N PHE A 155 -11.61 18.40 8.25
CA PHE A 155 -11.84 17.17 9.03
C PHE A 155 -10.52 16.52 9.45
N GLU A 156 -9.59 16.31 8.52
CA GLU A 156 -8.29 15.69 8.79
C GLU A 156 -7.40 16.60 9.66
N GLU A 157 -7.42 17.90 9.41
CA GLU A 157 -6.74 18.89 10.21
C GLU A 157 -7.19 18.82 11.68
N ASN A 158 -8.50 18.85 11.92
CA ASN A 158 -9.07 18.76 13.27
C ASN A 158 -8.74 17.43 13.95
N ARG A 159 -8.65 16.33 13.19
CA ARG A 159 -8.26 15.02 13.70
C ARG A 159 -6.79 14.95 14.12
N LEU A 160 -5.90 15.62 13.39
CA LEU A 160 -4.46 15.62 13.66
C LEU A 160 -4.03 16.68 14.69
N ARG A 161 -4.76 17.77 14.81
CA ARG A 161 -4.45 18.92 15.69
C ARG A 161 -4.19 18.52 17.14
N PRO A 162 -4.98 17.66 17.82
CA PRO A 162 -4.73 17.28 19.22
C PRO A 162 -3.38 16.60 19.44
N PHE A 163 -2.82 15.93 18.43
CA PHE A 163 -1.48 15.33 18.53
C PHE A 163 -0.41 16.39 18.49
N GLN A 164 -0.52 17.40 17.63
CA GLN A 164 0.39 18.52 17.55
C GLN A 164 0.38 19.36 18.86
N GLU A 165 -0.80 19.69 19.35
CA GLU A 165 -0.98 20.48 20.58
C GLU A 165 -0.36 19.79 21.80
N LYS A 166 -0.37 18.46 21.83
CA LYS A 166 0.27 17.65 22.87
C LYS A 166 1.75 17.35 22.59
N GLY A 167 2.34 17.87 21.51
CA GLY A 167 3.72 17.59 21.12
C GLY A 167 3.97 16.14 20.68
N ILE A 168 2.92 15.38 20.34
CA ILE A 168 3.03 13.99 19.89
C ILE A 168 3.42 13.98 18.41
N GLN A 169 4.59 13.42 18.11
CA GLN A 169 5.08 13.27 16.75
C GLN A 169 4.60 11.94 16.14
N LEU A 170 3.58 12.00 15.30
CA LEU A 170 3.13 10.86 14.53
C LEU A 170 4.04 10.65 13.31
N ALA A 171 4.44 9.41 13.08
CA ALA A 171 5.21 9.03 11.90
C ALA A 171 4.29 8.72 10.72
N LEU A 172 4.66 9.14 9.50
CA LEU A 172 3.92 8.77 8.31
C LEU A 172 4.39 7.42 7.75
N PHE A 173 3.42 6.58 7.37
CA PHE A 173 3.68 5.26 6.78
C PHE A 173 3.19 5.19 5.33
N ASP A 174 3.95 4.45 4.51
CA ASP A 174 3.54 4.11 3.15
C ASP A 174 2.62 2.88 3.19
N ALA A 175 1.36 3.08 2.90
CA ALA A 175 0.39 2.00 2.90
C ALA A 175 0.35 1.21 1.58
N GLY A 176 1.28 1.45 0.65
CA GLY A 176 1.36 0.70 -0.62
C GLY A 176 1.82 -0.75 -0.46
N ALA A 177 2.51 -1.08 0.64
CA ALA A 177 2.75 -2.46 1.07
C ALA A 177 2.51 -2.58 2.58
N LEU A 178 1.88 -3.67 2.99
CA LEU A 178 1.54 -3.98 4.37
C LEU A 178 1.80 -5.45 4.63
N MET A 179 2.37 -5.77 5.77
CA MET A 179 2.50 -7.15 6.23
C MET A 179 1.51 -7.41 7.35
N LYS A 180 0.84 -8.55 7.32
CA LYS A 180 -0.16 -8.97 8.31
C LYS A 180 0.16 -10.36 8.81
N ASN A 181 0.01 -10.57 10.09
CA ASN A 181 -0.01 -11.88 10.70
C ASN A 181 -1.47 -12.32 10.89
N PRO A 182 -2.05 -13.11 9.97
CA PRO A 182 -3.48 -13.44 10.01
C PRO A 182 -3.89 -14.29 11.21
N LEU A 183 -2.91 -14.90 11.89
CA LEU A 183 -3.11 -15.74 13.07
C LEU A 183 -2.95 -14.95 14.37
N HIS A 184 -2.55 -13.70 14.32
CA HIS A 184 -2.38 -12.86 15.50
C HIS A 184 -3.74 -12.35 15.99
N GLU A 185 -4.07 -12.61 17.26
CA GLU A 185 -5.35 -12.27 17.89
C GLU A 185 -5.71 -10.78 17.81
N SER A 186 -4.71 -9.90 17.86
CA SER A 186 -4.92 -8.43 17.81
C SER A 186 -5.02 -7.87 16.39
N LEU A 187 -4.85 -8.69 15.32
CA LEU A 187 -4.90 -8.16 13.96
C LEU A 187 -6.24 -7.51 13.64
N GLU A 188 -7.34 -8.17 14.02
CA GLU A 188 -8.69 -7.66 13.78
C GLU A 188 -8.93 -6.36 14.54
N LEU A 189 -8.48 -6.26 15.78
CA LEU A 189 -8.58 -5.03 16.58
C LEU A 189 -7.88 -3.85 15.88
N VAL A 190 -6.62 -4.03 15.49
CA VAL A 190 -5.81 -2.99 14.85
C VAL A 190 -6.40 -2.57 13.50
N THR A 191 -6.78 -3.55 12.66
CA THR A 191 -7.29 -3.26 11.32
C THR A 191 -8.70 -2.70 11.33
N SER A 192 -9.57 -3.14 12.25
CA SER A 192 -10.91 -2.58 12.42
C SER A 192 -10.87 -1.14 12.92
N ARG A 193 -9.94 -0.84 13.86
CA ARG A 193 -9.71 0.54 14.32
C ARG A 193 -9.26 1.42 13.16
N TRP A 194 -8.31 0.95 12.34
CA TRP A 194 -7.85 1.68 11.16
C TRP A 194 -8.99 1.93 10.16
N PHE A 195 -9.77 0.89 9.84
CA PHE A 195 -10.88 1.03 8.91
C PHE A 195 -11.97 1.97 9.44
N SER A 196 -12.26 1.92 10.74
CA SER A 196 -13.18 2.85 11.39
C SER A 196 -12.75 4.32 11.26
N LEU A 197 -11.48 4.62 11.48
CA LEU A 197 -10.93 5.97 11.31
C LEU A 197 -10.93 6.40 9.83
N PHE A 198 -10.55 5.50 8.91
CA PHE A 198 -10.57 5.76 7.49
C PHE A 198 -11.98 6.07 6.98
N SER A 199 -12.99 5.32 7.43
CA SER A 199 -14.38 5.43 6.96
C SER A 199 -15.06 6.76 7.35
N GLN A 200 -14.52 7.48 8.33
CA GLN A 200 -15.03 8.80 8.73
C GLN A 200 -14.74 9.88 7.67
N ASN A 201 -13.62 9.73 6.93
CA ASN A 201 -13.27 10.56 5.79
C ASN A 201 -12.50 9.69 4.76
N PRO A 202 -13.21 8.95 3.87
CA PRO A 202 -12.65 7.86 3.09
C PRO A 202 -11.84 8.33 1.86
N VAL A 203 -10.95 9.29 2.04
CA VAL A 203 -10.10 9.84 0.97
C VAL A 203 -8.70 9.24 1.01
N ARG A 204 -8.02 9.33 2.16
CA ARG A 204 -6.61 8.96 2.29
C ARG A 204 -6.35 8.10 3.51
N ASP A 205 -6.15 6.80 3.30
CA ASP A 205 -5.88 5.81 4.35
C ASP A 205 -4.55 6.06 5.10
N GLN A 206 -3.60 6.75 4.48
CA GLN A 206 -2.32 7.10 5.09
C GLN A 206 -2.42 8.17 6.19
N LEU A 207 -3.51 8.92 6.28
CA LEU A 207 -3.71 9.91 7.36
C LEU A 207 -4.23 9.28 8.65
N SER A 208 -5.00 8.19 8.53
CA SER A 208 -5.53 7.47 9.70
C SER A 208 -4.56 6.41 10.26
N LEU A 209 -3.71 5.80 9.40
CA LEU A 209 -2.76 4.77 9.81
C LEU A 209 -1.78 5.23 10.91
N PRO A 210 -1.17 6.45 10.87
CA PRO A 210 -0.29 6.93 11.92
C PRO A 210 -0.92 6.95 13.32
N ILE A 211 -2.19 7.31 13.40
CA ILE A 211 -2.94 7.33 14.66
C ILE A 211 -3.06 5.89 15.22
N VAL A 212 -3.45 4.95 14.35
CA VAL A 212 -3.61 3.54 14.75
C VAL A 212 -2.28 2.92 15.19
N VAL A 213 -1.19 3.25 14.48
CA VAL A 213 0.14 2.78 14.86
C VAL A 213 0.55 3.34 16.23
N TRP A 214 0.28 4.62 16.48
CA TRP A 214 0.55 5.25 17.78
C TRP A 214 -0.29 4.63 18.92
N GLU A 215 -1.58 4.37 18.67
CA GLU A 215 -2.48 3.73 19.64
C GLU A 215 -2.09 2.26 19.95
N ASN A 216 -1.42 1.56 19.02
CA ASN A 216 -1.17 0.12 19.06
C ASN A 216 0.31 -0.24 18.83
N GLN A 217 1.24 0.55 19.35
CA GLN A 217 2.69 0.39 19.09
C GLN A 217 3.21 -1.03 19.36
N ALA A 218 2.75 -1.68 20.40
CA ALA A 218 3.17 -3.05 20.77
C ALA A 218 2.71 -4.12 19.77
N MET A 219 1.72 -3.81 18.91
CA MET A 219 1.14 -4.74 17.94
C MET A 219 1.60 -4.44 16.50
N VAL A 220 2.45 -3.43 16.31
CA VAL A 220 2.86 -2.97 14.99
C VAL A 220 4.38 -2.97 14.87
N HIS A 221 4.88 -3.71 13.87
CA HIS A 221 6.29 -3.72 13.51
C HIS A 221 6.59 -2.64 12.47
N GLU A 222 7.50 -1.75 12.78
CA GLU A 222 7.96 -0.72 11.85
C GLU A 222 9.27 -1.13 11.20
N PHE A 223 9.27 -1.28 9.88
CA PHE A 223 10.44 -1.71 9.11
C PHE A 223 11.47 -0.61 8.78
N GLY A 224 11.19 0.65 9.10
CA GLY A 224 11.95 1.79 8.62
C GLY A 224 11.47 2.30 7.25
N HIS A 225 12.32 3.09 6.56
CA HIS A 225 11.90 3.75 5.32
C HIS A 225 11.72 2.77 4.15
N TRP A 226 10.64 2.95 3.41
CA TRP A 226 10.34 2.21 2.19
C TRP A 226 11.53 2.17 1.21
N ALA A 227 12.16 3.34 0.99
CA ALA A 227 13.26 3.45 0.04
C ALA A 227 14.45 2.55 0.38
N ASP A 228 14.73 2.39 1.67
CA ASP A 228 15.88 1.61 2.16
C ASP A 228 15.58 0.12 2.19
N ARG A 229 14.35 -0.26 2.51
CA ARG A 229 13.96 -1.67 2.74
C ARG A 229 13.41 -2.36 1.49
N LEU A 230 12.48 -1.71 0.80
CA LEU A 230 11.69 -2.37 -0.26
C LEU A 230 12.10 -1.97 -1.68
N SER A 231 12.90 -0.92 -1.89
CA SER A 231 13.31 -0.53 -3.24
C SER A 231 14.01 -1.63 -4.06
N PRO A 232 14.82 -2.52 -3.45
CA PRO A 232 15.40 -3.64 -4.17
C PRO A 232 14.40 -4.74 -4.54
N THR A 233 13.27 -4.82 -3.83
CA THR A 233 12.31 -5.93 -3.93
C THR A 233 10.97 -5.54 -4.55
N LEU A 234 10.60 -4.26 -4.46
CA LEU A 234 9.35 -3.73 -4.96
C LEU A 234 9.57 -2.52 -5.88
N LEU A 235 9.07 -2.59 -7.09
CA LEU A 235 9.12 -1.51 -8.08
C LEU A 235 7.73 -0.88 -8.22
N ARG A 236 7.62 0.42 -7.93
CA ARG A 236 6.37 1.18 -8.11
C ARG A 236 6.28 1.73 -9.53
N HIS A 237 5.23 1.39 -10.24
CA HIS A 237 4.89 1.90 -11.56
C HIS A 237 3.93 3.10 -11.48
N PRO A 238 3.90 3.98 -12.50
CA PRO A 238 2.87 5.00 -12.60
C PRO A 238 1.50 4.35 -12.83
N HIS A 239 0.45 4.97 -12.28
CA HIS A 239 -0.92 4.55 -12.53
C HIS A 239 -1.27 4.67 -14.02
N ARG A 240 -2.28 3.92 -14.47
CA ARG A 240 -2.72 3.91 -15.87
C ARG A 240 -3.17 5.29 -16.37
N SER A 241 -3.77 6.07 -15.48
CA SER A 241 -4.20 7.45 -15.74
C SER A 241 -3.06 8.46 -15.80
N SER A 242 -1.83 8.08 -15.44
CA SER A 242 -0.68 8.98 -15.46
C SER A 242 -0.31 9.36 -16.90
N GLY A 243 0.02 10.65 -17.10
CA GLY A 243 0.36 11.19 -18.43
C GLY A 243 1.54 10.47 -19.09
N LEU A 244 1.61 10.58 -20.42
CA LEU A 244 2.59 9.87 -21.27
C LEU A 244 4.05 10.13 -20.83
N LEU A 245 4.35 11.36 -20.40
CA LEU A 245 5.69 11.75 -19.94
C LEU A 245 6.13 10.97 -18.69
N ILE A 246 5.21 10.75 -17.74
CA ILE A 246 5.48 9.98 -16.52
C ILE A 246 5.71 8.51 -16.88
N LYS A 247 4.95 7.97 -17.82
CA LYS A 247 5.12 6.58 -18.29
C LYS A 247 6.47 6.36 -18.97
N ALA A 248 6.89 7.31 -19.82
CA ALA A 248 8.17 7.25 -20.50
C ALA A 248 9.35 7.27 -19.53
N THR A 249 9.31 8.14 -18.51
CA THR A 249 10.36 8.23 -17.46
C THR A 249 10.50 6.93 -16.68
N PHE A 250 9.37 6.28 -16.36
CA PHE A 250 9.39 5.00 -15.65
C PHE A 250 9.88 3.83 -16.52
N SER A 251 9.54 3.82 -17.82
CA SER A 251 10.05 2.79 -18.74
C SER A 251 11.57 2.90 -18.89
N PHE A 252 12.12 4.10 -18.92
CA PHE A 252 13.57 4.33 -18.98
C PHE A 252 14.27 3.94 -17.66
N GLY A 253 13.63 4.17 -16.51
CA GLY A 253 14.17 3.84 -15.20
C GLY A 253 14.27 2.35 -14.91
N SER A 254 13.45 1.53 -15.55
CA SER A 254 13.55 0.07 -15.46
C SER A 254 14.77 -0.49 -16.22
N LEU A 255 15.33 0.30 -17.16
CA LEU A 255 16.53 -0.06 -17.92
C LEU A 255 17.83 0.42 -17.28
N CYS A 256 17.78 1.51 -16.49
CA CYS A 256 18.96 2.09 -15.84
C CYS A 256 18.60 2.72 -14.48
N PRO A 257 18.56 1.92 -13.39
CA PRO A 257 18.13 2.37 -12.07
C PRO A 257 18.87 3.60 -11.52
N PRO A 258 20.21 3.76 -11.67
CA PRO A 258 20.92 4.96 -11.20
C PRO A 258 20.49 6.24 -11.92
N LEU A 259 20.34 6.18 -13.25
CA LEU A 259 19.89 7.29 -14.06
C LEU A 259 18.44 7.67 -13.73
N PHE A 260 17.60 6.71 -13.44
CA PHE A 260 16.22 6.92 -13.01
C PHE A 260 16.14 7.66 -11.68
N GLN A 261 16.96 7.29 -10.70
CA GLN A 261 17.04 7.99 -9.41
C GLN A 261 17.50 9.45 -9.60
N LEU A 262 18.43 9.69 -10.51
CA LEU A 262 18.87 11.05 -10.86
C LEU A 262 17.74 11.87 -11.51
N LEU A 263 17.02 11.30 -12.47
CA LEU A 263 15.89 11.94 -13.15
C LEU A 263 14.73 12.23 -12.20
N LEU A 264 14.47 11.36 -11.23
CA LEU A 264 13.48 11.60 -10.18
C LEU A 264 13.90 12.77 -9.26
N LYS A 265 15.19 12.86 -8.91
CA LYS A 265 15.74 13.99 -8.14
C LYS A 265 15.59 15.31 -8.91
N LEU A 266 15.94 15.34 -10.18
CA LEU A 266 15.80 16.54 -11.04
C LEU A 266 14.34 16.97 -11.21
N LYS A 267 13.42 16.02 -11.41
CA LYS A 267 11.99 16.29 -11.49
C LYS A 267 11.44 16.88 -10.19
N ARG A 268 11.90 16.41 -9.03
CA ARG A 268 11.56 16.99 -7.73
C ARG A 268 12.01 18.45 -7.63
N GLN A 269 13.22 18.77 -8.07
CA GLN A 269 13.71 20.15 -8.08
C GLN A 269 12.87 21.05 -8.99
N VAL A 270 12.46 20.58 -10.15
CA VAL A 270 11.61 21.34 -11.09
C VAL A 270 10.18 21.54 -10.53
N LEU A 271 9.59 20.54 -9.88
CA LEU A 271 8.30 20.69 -9.22
C LEU A 271 8.37 21.63 -8.00
N TYR A 272 9.48 21.58 -7.26
CA TYR A 272 9.76 22.48 -6.13
C TYR A 272 9.90 23.95 -6.59
N LEU A 273 10.59 24.19 -7.71
CA LEU A 273 10.74 25.52 -8.30
C LEU A 273 9.43 26.07 -8.87
N LYS A 274 8.54 25.21 -9.37
CA LYS A 274 7.21 25.62 -9.86
C LYS A 274 6.20 25.90 -8.74
N SER A 275 6.38 25.35 -7.56
CA SER A 275 5.47 25.56 -6.41
C SER A 275 5.77 26.81 -5.58
N GLY A 276 6.79 27.62 -5.95
CA GLY A 276 7.09 28.90 -5.28
C GLY A 276 7.59 28.80 -3.85
N TRP A 277 7.97 27.62 -3.38
CA TRP A 277 8.49 27.42 -2.01
C TRP A 277 9.98 27.81 -1.98
N GLY A 278 10.25 28.86 -1.22
CA GLY A 278 11.59 29.41 -1.04
C GLY A 278 12.58 28.41 -0.45
N MET A 279 13.83 28.59 -0.81
CA MET A 279 15.05 27.79 -0.61
C MET A 279 15.45 27.47 0.86
N ASN A 280 14.57 27.22 1.80
CA ASN A 280 14.96 27.00 3.21
C ASN A 280 14.97 25.56 3.69
N TYR A 281 14.77 24.56 2.81
CA TYR A 281 14.93 23.15 3.16
C TYR A 281 15.92 22.43 2.24
N VAL A 282 17.17 22.87 2.26
CA VAL A 282 18.29 22.07 1.75
C VAL A 282 18.63 21.07 2.85
N CYS A 283 18.38 19.80 2.58
CA CYS A 283 18.75 18.69 3.44
C CYS A 283 20.24 18.79 3.80
N LYS A 284 20.58 18.93 5.07
CA LYS A 284 21.98 19.01 5.60
C LYS A 284 22.90 17.87 5.12
N LYS A 285 22.36 16.77 4.60
CA LYS A 285 23.14 15.66 4.00
C LYS A 285 23.60 15.89 2.57
N CYS A 286 23.05 16.87 1.84
CA CYS A 286 23.48 17.16 0.47
C CYS A 286 24.60 18.19 0.37
N SER A 287 24.92 18.92 1.44
CA SER A 287 25.99 19.91 1.46
C SER A 287 27.40 19.30 1.61
N THR A 288 27.54 18.04 1.93
CA THR A 288 28.83 17.32 2.06
C THR A 288 29.31 16.66 0.77
N LEU A 289 28.47 16.57 -0.27
CA LEU A 289 28.80 15.94 -1.56
C LEU A 289 29.20 16.92 -2.67
N ILE A 290 29.23 18.22 -2.38
CA ILE A 290 29.66 19.27 -3.35
C ILE A 290 31.06 19.81 -3.02
N LYS A 291 31.72 19.29 -1.98
CA LYS A 291 33.07 19.70 -1.57
C LYS A 291 34.10 18.56 -1.64
N SER A 292 33.93 17.62 -2.55
CA SER A 292 34.99 16.66 -2.92
C SER A 292 35.08 16.52 -4.42
#